data_2b8982902dc4850842b8eab02ba9834a
#
_entry.id   2b8982902dc4850842b8eab02ba9834a
#
_cell.length_a   1.000
_cell.length_b   1.000
_cell.length_c   1.000
_cell.angle_alpha   90.00
_cell.angle_beta   90.00
_cell.angle_gamma   90.00
#
_symmetry.space_group_name_H-M   'P 1'
#
loop_
_entity.id
_entity.type
_entity.pdbx_description
1 polymer ?
#
loop_
_entity_poly.entity_id
_entity_poly.type
_entity_poly.pdbx_seq_one_letter_code
_entity_poly.pdbx_strand_id
1 'polypeptide(L)'
;MTERLARASARRPWLMIGVWVVAIVLAFGVIGIFLEDALSSEARVTGNPESAQAEQLLAERFPAAEVAGQRDVTEVVVVRGSSPDRAQTIADELRAAGASHVVTPSEDDRLVSEDGDAFALLVGLGEPPEDQVAPVVAVVERLDAQPGVEAGISGEWTLDADFQQLSQDDLRTGELYFGIPAALVILLLVFGAVVAGLV
;
A
#
# COMPACT_ATOMS: atom_id res chain seq x y z
N MET A 1 -35.53 -17.99 -25.49
CA MET A 1 -34.42 -17.14 -25.94
C MET A 1 -33.07 -17.88 -25.89
N THR A 2 -32.81 -18.72 -24.89
CA THR A 2 -31.59 -19.52 -24.70
C THR A 2 -31.27 -20.47 -25.87
N GLU A 3 -32.27 -21.09 -26.48
CA GLU A 3 -32.09 -22.07 -27.57
C GLU A 3 -31.52 -21.44 -28.87
N ARG A 4 -31.88 -20.20 -29.15
CA ARG A 4 -31.34 -19.45 -30.32
C ARG A 4 -29.90 -19.04 -30.11
N LEU A 5 -29.51 -18.67 -28.89
CA LEU A 5 -28.12 -18.35 -28.50
C LEU A 5 -27.24 -19.59 -28.54
N ALA A 6 -27.72 -20.72 -28.00
CA ALA A 6 -27.00 -21.99 -28.06
C ALA A 6 -26.73 -22.46 -29.50
N ARG A 7 -27.73 -22.33 -30.38
CA ARG A 7 -27.60 -22.70 -31.80
C ARG A 7 -26.67 -21.74 -32.60
N ALA A 8 -26.64 -20.46 -32.23
CA ALA A 8 -25.71 -19.48 -32.80
C ALA A 8 -24.26 -19.74 -32.37
N SER A 9 -24.08 -20.07 -31.10
CA SER A 9 -22.74 -20.41 -30.51
C SER A 9 -22.15 -21.64 -31.19
N ALA A 10 -22.94 -22.70 -31.42
CA ALA A 10 -22.49 -23.92 -32.08
C ALA A 10 -22.12 -23.73 -33.56
N ARG A 11 -22.75 -22.76 -34.25
CA ARG A 11 -22.53 -22.51 -35.69
C ARG A 11 -21.27 -21.65 -35.98
N ARG A 12 -20.83 -20.84 -35.03
CA ARG A 12 -19.69 -19.90 -35.21
C ARG A 12 -18.85 -19.80 -33.94
N PRO A 13 -18.15 -20.87 -33.53
CA PRO A 13 -17.42 -20.91 -32.26
C PRO A 13 -16.33 -19.82 -32.19
N TRP A 14 -15.62 -19.57 -33.28
CA TRP A 14 -14.58 -18.54 -33.34
C TRP A 14 -15.10 -17.10 -33.16
N LEU A 15 -16.33 -16.84 -33.62
CA LEU A 15 -16.97 -15.53 -33.43
C LEU A 15 -17.36 -15.33 -31.96
N MET A 16 -17.82 -16.37 -31.30
CA MET A 16 -18.15 -16.33 -29.86
C MET A 16 -16.87 -16.14 -29.01
N ILE A 17 -15.80 -16.84 -29.34
CA ILE A 17 -14.51 -16.65 -28.68
C ILE A 17 -14.04 -15.20 -28.88
N GLY A 18 -14.15 -14.66 -30.09
CA GLY A 18 -13.79 -13.27 -30.38
C GLY A 18 -14.59 -12.25 -29.55
N VAL A 19 -15.90 -12.46 -29.40
CA VAL A 19 -16.77 -11.60 -28.59
C VAL A 19 -16.35 -11.64 -27.11
N TRP A 20 -16.05 -12.84 -26.59
CA TRP A 20 -15.60 -12.97 -25.20
C TRP A 20 -14.22 -12.33 -24.98
N VAL A 21 -13.28 -12.51 -25.91
CA VAL A 21 -11.97 -11.85 -25.82
C VAL A 21 -12.13 -10.32 -25.82
N VAL A 22 -12.96 -9.78 -26.71
CA VAL A 22 -13.24 -8.33 -26.73
C VAL A 22 -13.91 -7.87 -25.43
N ALA A 23 -14.87 -8.63 -24.90
CA ALA A 23 -15.51 -8.31 -23.62
C ALA A 23 -14.52 -8.30 -22.45
N ILE A 24 -13.60 -9.26 -22.41
CA ILE A 24 -12.56 -9.35 -21.39
C ILE A 24 -11.60 -8.15 -21.52
N VAL A 25 -11.12 -7.84 -22.73
CA VAL A 25 -10.22 -6.69 -22.97
C VAL A 25 -10.90 -5.37 -22.55
N LEU A 26 -12.19 -5.20 -22.88
CA LEU A 26 -12.95 -4.03 -22.45
C LEU A 26 -13.12 -3.98 -20.93
N ALA A 27 -13.40 -5.12 -20.29
CA ALA A 27 -13.52 -5.20 -18.83
C ALA A 27 -12.20 -4.82 -18.14
N PHE A 28 -11.06 -5.35 -18.60
CA PHE A 28 -9.75 -4.97 -18.09
C PHE A 28 -9.41 -3.49 -18.36
N GLY A 29 -9.81 -2.96 -19.51
CA GLY A 29 -9.66 -1.54 -19.83
C GLY A 29 -10.47 -0.63 -18.89
N VAL A 30 -11.71 -1.00 -18.59
CA VAL A 30 -12.55 -0.28 -17.62
C VAL A 30 -11.99 -0.39 -16.21
N ILE A 31 -11.56 -1.57 -15.80
CA ILE A 31 -10.92 -1.78 -14.50
C ILE A 31 -9.67 -0.90 -14.39
N GLY A 32 -8.77 -0.89 -15.39
CA GLY A 32 -7.56 -0.09 -15.35
C GLY A 32 -7.79 1.42 -15.29
N ILE A 33 -8.91 1.92 -15.82
CA ILE A 33 -9.23 3.36 -15.79
C ILE A 33 -9.92 3.77 -14.49
N PHE A 34 -10.77 2.90 -13.93
CA PHE A 34 -11.62 3.25 -12.78
C PHE A 34 -11.12 2.68 -11.45
N LEU A 35 -10.22 1.71 -11.46
CA LEU A 35 -9.77 1.04 -10.25
C LEU A 35 -8.78 1.90 -9.45
N GLU A 36 -7.92 2.68 -10.12
CA GLU A 36 -7.00 3.61 -9.47
C GLU A 36 -7.76 4.64 -8.61
N ASP A 37 -8.87 5.15 -9.13
CA ASP A 37 -9.70 6.14 -8.44
C ASP A 37 -10.62 5.51 -7.36
N ALA A 38 -10.90 4.21 -7.47
CA ALA A 38 -11.79 3.47 -6.57
C ALA A 38 -11.04 2.79 -5.40
N LEU A 39 -9.75 2.54 -5.56
CA LEU A 39 -8.85 2.01 -4.53
C LEU A 39 -8.05 3.15 -3.89
N SER A 40 -8.73 4.19 -3.40
CA SER A 40 -8.06 5.10 -2.48
C SER A 40 -7.78 4.35 -1.18
N SER A 41 -6.52 4.26 -0.82
CA SER A 41 -6.05 3.71 0.48
C SER A 41 -6.51 4.58 1.66
N GLU A 42 -7.07 5.75 1.40
CA GLU A 42 -7.77 6.53 2.39
C GLU A 42 -9.04 5.77 2.82
N ALA A 43 -9.01 5.28 4.04
CA ALA A 43 -10.22 4.89 4.78
C ALA A 43 -11.10 6.13 4.99
N ARG A 44 -11.61 6.72 3.90
CA ARG A 44 -12.60 7.79 3.99
C ARG A 44 -13.88 7.17 4.53
N VAL A 45 -14.12 7.44 5.77
CA VAL A 45 -15.37 7.09 6.42
C VAL A 45 -16.49 7.84 5.69
N THR A 46 -17.18 7.12 4.79
CA THR A 46 -18.34 7.67 4.08
C THR A 46 -19.48 7.87 5.08
N GLY A 47 -19.74 9.11 5.42
CA GLY A 47 -20.77 9.49 6.40
C GLY A 47 -20.26 10.59 7.33
N ASN A 48 -21.06 10.95 8.32
CA ASN A 48 -20.68 11.87 9.39
C ASN A 48 -20.72 11.13 10.75
N PRO A 49 -19.81 10.14 11.00
CA PRO A 49 -19.74 9.43 12.24
C PRO A 49 -19.30 10.36 13.38
N GLU A 50 -19.50 9.93 14.61
CA GLU A 50 -19.10 10.71 15.79
C GLU A 50 -17.60 11.05 15.80
N SER A 51 -16.77 10.17 15.26
CA SER A 51 -15.32 10.42 15.12
C SER A 51 -15.01 11.61 14.18
N ALA A 52 -15.66 11.69 13.01
CA ALA A 52 -15.48 12.82 12.09
C ALA A 52 -16.02 14.13 12.68
N GLN A 53 -17.12 14.08 13.47
CA GLN A 53 -17.60 15.24 14.21
C GLN A 53 -16.62 15.67 15.30
N ALA A 54 -16.01 14.71 16.00
CA ALA A 54 -14.97 15.00 16.99
C ALA A 54 -13.72 15.63 16.36
N GLU A 55 -13.29 15.17 15.19
CA GLU A 55 -12.19 15.78 14.43
C GLU A 55 -12.51 17.22 13.99
N GLN A 56 -13.73 17.47 13.51
CA GLN A 56 -14.15 18.84 13.17
C GLN A 56 -14.16 19.74 14.41
N LEU A 57 -14.68 19.28 15.54
CA LEU A 57 -14.67 20.02 16.79
C LEU A 57 -13.24 20.29 17.31
N LEU A 58 -12.33 19.34 17.14
CA LEU A 58 -10.92 19.50 17.47
C LEU A 58 -10.26 20.56 16.54
N ALA A 59 -10.55 20.50 15.27
CA ALA A 59 -10.01 21.48 14.29
C ALA A 59 -10.56 22.90 14.55
N GLU A 60 -11.83 23.05 14.95
CA GLU A 60 -12.44 24.34 15.27
C GLU A 60 -12.01 24.93 16.63
N ARG A 61 -11.84 24.06 17.64
CA ARG A 61 -11.60 24.50 19.03
C ARG A 61 -10.14 24.60 19.40
N PHE A 62 -9.27 23.86 18.72
CA PHE A 62 -7.84 23.83 18.94
C PHE A 62 -7.16 24.29 17.66
N PRO A 63 -6.86 25.61 17.53
CA PRO A 63 -6.19 26.13 16.34
C PRO A 63 -4.86 25.41 16.13
N ALA A 64 -4.57 25.14 14.87
CA ALA A 64 -3.54 24.25 14.36
C ALA A 64 -2.11 24.43 14.90
N ALA A 65 -1.81 25.49 15.63
CA ALA A 65 -0.46 25.81 16.09
C ALA A 65 0.09 24.87 17.17
N GLU A 66 -0.76 24.26 18.02
CA GLU A 66 -0.31 23.35 19.10
C GLU A 66 -0.55 21.87 18.78
N VAL A 67 -1.44 21.57 17.82
CA VAL A 67 -1.83 20.18 17.48
C VAL A 67 -1.31 19.80 16.09
N ALA A 68 -0.96 20.76 15.23
CA ALA A 68 -0.48 20.53 13.88
C ALA A 68 0.84 19.73 13.86
N GLY A 69 1.77 20.04 14.73
CA GLY A 69 3.05 19.31 14.78
C GLY A 69 2.92 17.84 15.23
N GLN A 70 1.80 17.47 15.82
CA GLN A 70 1.56 16.11 16.32
C GLN A 70 0.59 15.31 15.43
N ARG A 71 -0.23 15.99 14.62
CA ARG A 71 -1.15 15.36 13.65
C ARG A 71 -0.47 15.00 12.33
N ASP A 72 0.59 15.73 11.97
CA ASP A 72 1.35 15.49 10.75
C ASP A 72 2.42 14.40 10.91
N VAL A 73 2.63 13.90 12.14
CA VAL A 73 3.55 12.79 12.40
C VAL A 73 2.80 11.48 12.21
N THR A 74 3.12 10.79 11.14
CA THR A 74 2.52 9.49 10.80
C THR A 74 3.52 8.34 10.93
N GLU A 75 4.82 8.65 10.87
CA GLU A 75 5.89 7.67 10.88
C GLU A 75 6.90 7.96 12.00
N VAL A 76 7.52 6.90 12.50
CA VAL A 76 8.60 6.96 13.49
C VAL A 76 9.83 6.24 12.92
N VAL A 77 10.94 6.95 12.83
CA VAL A 77 12.25 6.37 12.47
C VAL A 77 13.05 6.19 13.74
N VAL A 78 13.53 4.97 13.98
CA VAL A 78 14.42 4.64 15.13
C VAL A 78 15.80 4.34 14.59
N VAL A 79 16.82 4.92 15.20
CA VAL A 79 18.23 4.73 14.84
C VAL A 79 19.01 4.34 16.08
N ARG A 80 19.74 3.24 16.01
CA ARG A 80 20.64 2.75 17.05
C ARG A 80 22.09 2.68 16.53
N GLY A 81 23.07 2.80 17.41
CA GLY A 81 24.49 2.71 17.06
C GLY A 81 25.02 3.94 16.31
N SER A 82 24.26 5.05 16.36
CA SER A 82 24.65 6.33 15.77
C SER A 82 24.49 7.45 16.80
N SER A 83 25.40 8.45 16.78
CA SER A 83 25.29 9.61 17.67
C SER A 83 24.03 10.43 17.38
N PRO A 84 23.27 10.88 18.42
CA PRO A 84 22.15 11.82 18.27
C PRO A 84 22.53 13.11 17.54
N ASP A 85 23.79 13.51 17.51
CA ASP A 85 24.27 14.68 16.74
C ASP A 85 24.04 14.53 15.23
N ARG A 86 23.92 13.29 14.72
CA ARG A 86 23.59 13.01 13.32
C ARG A 86 22.10 13.15 13.00
N ALA A 87 21.25 13.26 14.02
CA ALA A 87 19.80 13.30 13.83
C ALA A 87 19.37 14.43 12.88
N GLN A 88 20.03 15.61 12.97
CA GLN A 88 19.72 16.72 12.08
C GLN A 88 20.08 16.41 10.61
N THR A 89 21.21 15.76 10.36
CA THR A 89 21.61 15.36 9.00
C THR A 89 20.64 14.34 8.42
N ILE A 90 20.23 13.37 9.24
CA ILE A 90 19.24 12.35 8.84
C ILE A 90 17.89 13.02 8.57
N ALA A 91 17.46 13.97 9.40
CA ALA A 91 16.24 14.73 9.20
C ALA A 91 16.25 15.51 7.87
N ASP A 92 17.38 16.10 7.49
CA ASP A 92 17.52 16.80 6.22
C ASP A 92 17.47 15.86 5.02
N GLU A 93 18.03 14.63 5.14
CA GLU A 93 17.90 13.58 4.13
C GLU A 93 16.46 13.10 4.00
N LEU A 94 15.72 12.90 5.10
CA LEU A 94 14.31 12.52 5.11
C LEU A 94 13.44 13.61 4.46
N ARG A 95 13.70 14.89 4.77
CA ARG A 95 13.01 16.03 4.12
C ARG A 95 13.27 16.07 2.63
N ALA A 96 14.51 15.84 2.21
CA ALA A 96 14.86 15.77 0.79
C ALA A 96 14.21 14.59 0.06
N ALA A 97 13.83 13.53 0.80
CA ALA A 97 13.14 12.36 0.30
C ALA A 97 11.62 12.46 0.32
N GLY A 98 11.05 13.56 0.84
CA GLY A 98 9.60 13.79 0.82
C GLY A 98 8.92 13.90 2.19
N ALA A 99 9.68 13.90 3.29
CA ALA A 99 9.11 14.22 4.60
C ALA A 99 8.77 15.73 4.67
N SER A 100 7.52 16.05 5.05
CA SER A 100 7.06 17.43 5.24
C SER A 100 7.53 18.01 6.55
N HIS A 101 7.60 17.17 7.58
CA HIS A 101 7.99 17.55 8.93
C HIS A 101 8.83 16.45 9.57
N VAL A 102 9.87 16.81 10.30
CA VAL A 102 10.70 15.87 11.06
C VAL A 102 11.06 16.51 12.39
N VAL A 103 10.60 15.90 13.49
CA VAL A 103 10.98 16.28 14.85
C VAL A 103 12.23 15.50 15.24
N THR A 104 13.22 16.18 15.74
CA THR A 104 14.51 15.61 16.08
C THR A 104 14.76 15.62 17.60
N PRO A 105 15.73 14.86 18.12
CA PRO A 105 16.12 14.91 19.53
C PRO A 105 16.57 16.29 20.03
N SER A 106 16.95 17.20 19.13
CA SER A 106 17.28 18.57 19.51
C SER A 106 16.04 19.43 19.83
N GLU A 107 14.87 18.99 19.37
CA GLU A 107 13.57 19.64 19.61
C GLU A 107 12.81 18.97 20.77
N ASP A 108 13.04 17.65 20.98
CA ASP A 108 12.44 16.89 22.07
C ASP A 108 13.46 15.85 22.59
N ASP A 109 14.04 16.09 23.75
CA ASP A 109 15.04 15.25 24.39
C ASP A 109 14.51 13.86 24.78
N ARG A 110 13.19 13.68 24.87
CA ARG A 110 12.54 12.38 25.11
C ARG A 110 12.71 11.41 23.92
N LEU A 111 13.15 11.89 22.77
CA LEU A 111 13.44 11.07 21.61
C LEU A 111 14.81 10.37 21.67
N VAL A 112 15.57 10.54 22.74
CA VAL A 112 16.80 9.79 23.01
C VAL A 112 16.52 8.73 24.06
N SER A 113 17.03 7.51 23.85
CA SER A 113 16.94 6.43 24.83
C SER A 113 17.70 6.78 26.12
N GLU A 114 17.30 6.20 27.26
CA GLU A 114 17.90 6.48 28.58
C GLU A 114 19.41 6.18 28.61
N ASP A 115 19.86 5.19 27.85
CA ASP A 115 21.28 4.81 27.71
C ASP A 115 22.03 5.61 26.63
N GLY A 116 21.34 6.43 25.86
CA GLY A 116 21.90 7.23 24.78
C GLY A 116 22.32 6.43 23.54
N ASP A 117 22.01 5.13 23.47
CA ASP A 117 22.43 4.23 22.38
C ASP A 117 21.50 4.30 21.16
N ALA A 118 20.29 4.80 21.34
CA ALA A 118 19.31 4.96 20.29
C ALA A 118 18.61 6.32 20.36
N PHE A 119 18.10 6.76 19.23
CA PHE A 119 17.22 7.92 19.16
C PHE A 119 16.10 7.69 18.12
N ALA A 120 15.01 8.43 18.29
CA ALA A 120 13.88 8.45 17.36
C ALA A 120 13.77 9.78 16.63
N LEU A 121 13.22 9.72 15.44
CA LEU A 121 12.76 10.87 14.65
C LEU A 121 11.27 10.70 14.40
N LEU A 122 10.47 11.71 14.67
CA LEU A 122 9.06 11.70 14.33
C LEU A 122 8.90 12.36 12.96
N VAL A 123 8.30 11.64 12.03
CA VAL A 123 8.27 12.02 10.61
C VAL A 123 6.83 12.18 10.14
N GLY A 124 6.52 13.31 9.53
CA GLY A 124 5.32 13.51 8.74
C GLY A 124 5.67 13.41 7.26
N LEU A 125 4.84 12.72 6.48
CA LEU A 125 5.04 12.62 5.03
C LEU A 125 4.46 13.84 4.33
N GLY A 126 5.01 14.17 3.15
CA GLY A 126 4.45 15.19 2.25
C GLY A 126 3.25 14.67 1.48
N GLU A 127 2.50 15.57 0.88
CA GLU A 127 1.31 15.27 0.08
C GLU A 127 1.68 14.94 -1.39
N PRO A 128 1.16 13.86 -2.00
CA PRO A 128 0.39 12.79 -1.37
C PRO A 128 1.31 11.81 -0.63
N PRO A 129 0.92 11.35 0.58
CA PRO A 129 1.80 10.59 1.45
C PRO A 129 2.21 9.22 0.89
N GLU A 130 1.34 8.55 0.12
CA GLU A 130 1.62 7.26 -0.52
C GLU A 130 2.84 7.32 -1.46
N ASP A 131 3.04 8.44 -2.15
CA ASP A 131 4.17 8.65 -3.06
C ASP A 131 5.49 8.90 -2.30
N GLN A 132 5.41 9.31 -1.03
CA GLN A 132 6.57 9.66 -0.22
C GLN A 132 7.11 8.47 0.61
N VAL A 133 6.31 7.41 0.81
CA VAL A 133 6.71 6.25 1.60
C VAL A 133 8.00 5.63 1.06
N ALA A 134 8.01 5.22 -0.20
CA ALA A 134 9.14 4.52 -0.79
C ALA A 134 10.47 5.34 -0.79
N PRO A 135 10.49 6.64 -1.14
CA PRO A 135 11.69 7.46 -1.02
C PRO A 135 12.19 7.61 0.43
N VAL A 136 11.27 7.76 1.40
CA VAL A 136 11.62 7.89 2.83
C VAL A 136 12.17 6.58 3.38
N VAL A 137 11.53 5.44 3.10
CA VAL A 137 12.02 4.10 3.46
C VAL A 137 13.42 3.87 2.89
N ALA A 138 13.69 4.25 1.64
CA ALA A 138 15.00 4.09 1.02
C ALA A 138 16.11 4.90 1.74
N VAL A 139 15.79 6.00 2.42
CA VAL A 139 16.77 6.71 3.29
C VAL A 139 17.09 5.85 4.50
N VAL A 140 16.07 5.28 5.15
CA VAL A 140 16.24 4.45 6.36
C VAL A 140 17.02 3.17 6.04
N GLU A 141 16.72 2.50 4.93
CA GLU A 141 17.46 1.32 4.46
C GLU A 141 18.94 1.62 4.20
N ARG A 142 19.26 2.80 3.64
CA ARG A 142 20.67 3.23 3.46
C ARG A 142 21.37 3.49 4.79
N LEU A 143 20.63 3.94 5.81
CA LEU A 143 21.19 4.11 7.15
C LEU A 143 21.46 2.75 7.79
N ASP A 144 20.52 1.83 7.69
CA ASP A 144 20.64 0.47 8.21
C ASP A 144 21.80 -0.33 7.57
N ALA A 145 22.08 -0.06 6.30
CA ALA A 145 23.20 -0.66 5.58
C ALA A 145 24.58 -0.16 6.05
N GLN A 146 24.67 0.85 6.93
CA GLN A 146 25.94 1.35 7.45
C GLN A 146 26.48 0.43 8.56
N PRO A 147 27.80 0.12 8.57
CA PRO A 147 28.38 -0.74 9.60
C PRO A 147 28.16 -0.19 11.02
N GLY A 148 27.53 -0.98 11.88
CA GLY A 148 27.29 -0.64 13.28
C GLY A 148 26.07 0.27 13.52
N VAL A 149 25.28 0.56 12.51
CA VAL A 149 24.01 1.27 12.61
C VAL A 149 22.87 0.26 12.40
N GLU A 150 21.83 0.36 13.22
CA GLU A 150 20.54 -0.30 13.02
C GLU A 150 19.49 0.79 12.87
N ALA A 151 18.75 0.80 11.78
CA ALA A 151 17.71 1.77 11.53
C ALA A 151 16.42 1.10 11.04
N GLY A 152 15.29 1.62 11.53
CA GLY A 152 13.97 1.13 11.12
C GLY A 152 12.95 2.27 11.09
N ILE A 153 11.93 2.10 10.28
CA ILE A 153 10.78 3.00 10.19
C ILE A 153 9.50 2.21 10.38
N SER A 154 8.53 2.81 11.05
CA SER A 154 7.19 2.24 11.19
C SER A 154 6.18 3.36 11.41
N GLY A 155 5.01 3.19 10.85
CA GLY A 155 3.90 4.11 11.00
C GLY A 155 2.73 3.73 10.13
N GLU A 156 1.78 4.63 9.96
CA GLU A 156 0.53 4.37 9.25
C GLU A 156 0.78 3.98 7.78
N TRP A 157 1.55 4.79 7.08
CA TRP A 157 1.77 4.64 5.65
C TRP A 157 2.79 3.54 5.31
N THR A 158 3.82 3.38 6.13
CA THR A 158 4.78 2.27 5.95
C THR A 158 4.13 0.92 6.21
N LEU A 159 3.26 0.79 7.22
CA LEU A 159 2.51 -0.43 7.46
C LEU A 159 1.54 -0.74 6.31
N ASP A 160 0.85 0.28 5.78
CA ASP A 160 -0.06 0.09 4.65
C ASP A 160 0.70 -0.36 3.39
N ALA A 161 1.84 0.24 3.10
CA ALA A 161 2.71 -0.17 2.00
C ALA A 161 3.20 -1.62 2.15
N ASP A 162 3.61 -2.02 3.35
CA ASP A 162 4.03 -3.40 3.64
C ASP A 162 2.87 -4.39 3.47
N PHE A 163 1.67 -4.05 3.94
CA PHE A 163 0.47 -4.87 3.74
C PHE A 163 0.11 -5.02 2.26
N GLN A 164 0.21 -3.94 1.48
CA GLN A 164 -0.05 -3.99 0.04
C GLN A 164 0.97 -4.90 -0.67
N GLN A 165 2.24 -4.78 -0.34
CA GLN A 165 3.29 -5.62 -0.91
C GLN A 165 3.09 -7.09 -0.55
N LEU A 166 2.81 -7.40 0.72
CA LEU A 166 2.56 -8.76 1.20
C LEU A 166 1.33 -9.37 0.49
N SER A 167 0.25 -8.59 0.36
CA SER A 167 -0.96 -9.01 -0.34
C SER A 167 -0.72 -9.30 -1.82
N GLN A 168 0.11 -8.51 -2.50
CA GLN A 168 0.48 -8.76 -3.90
C GLN A 168 1.32 -10.02 -4.06
N ASP A 169 2.24 -10.28 -3.15
CA ASP A 169 3.08 -11.48 -3.17
C ASP A 169 2.26 -12.75 -2.85
N ASP A 170 1.32 -12.68 -1.92
CA ASP A 170 0.38 -13.75 -1.61
C ASP A 170 -0.55 -14.07 -2.79
N LEU A 171 -1.08 -13.05 -3.47
CA LEU A 171 -1.86 -13.21 -4.69
C LEU A 171 -1.05 -13.87 -5.81
N ARG A 172 0.19 -13.43 -6.04
CA ARG A 172 1.07 -14.02 -7.04
C ARG A 172 1.37 -15.48 -6.74
N THR A 173 1.66 -15.79 -5.49
CA THR A 173 2.04 -17.17 -5.09
C THR A 173 0.81 -18.07 -5.00
N GLY A 174 -0.27 -17.63 -4.38
CA GLY A 174 -1.47 -18.42 -4.16
C GLY A 174 -2.29 -18.64 -5.43
N GLU A 175 -2.65 -17.58 -6.13
CA GLU A 175 -3.57 -17.67 -7.26
C GLU A 175 -2.86 -18.03 -8.57
N LEU A 176 -1.76 -17.35 -8.93
CA LEU A 176 -1.11 -17.52 -10.21
C LEU A 176 -0.35 -18.84 -10.29
N TYR A 177 0.39 -19.22 -9.26
CA TYR A 177 1.23 -20.42 -9.31
C TYR A 177 0.51 -21.70 -8.90
N PHE A 178 -0.52 -21.62 -8.04
CA PHE A 178 -1.26 -22.81 -7.58
C PHE A 178 -2.71 -22.82 -8.01
N GLY A 179 -3.46 -21.73 -7.81
CA GLY A 179 -4.89 -21.69 -8.03
C GLY A 179 -5.28 -21.85 -9.51
N ILE A 180 -4.71 -21.06 -10.39
CA ILE A 180 -5.00 -21.10 -11.83
C ILE A 180 -4.57 -22.43 -12.46
N PRO A 181 -3.33 -22.94 -12.26
CA PRO A 181 -2.94 -24.25 -12.80
C PRO A 181 -3.79 -25.39 -12.28
N ALA A 182 -4.11 -25.41 -10.98
CA ALA A 182 -4.97 -26.45 -10.40
C ALA A 182 -6.39 -26.41 -10.99
N ALA A 183 -6.97 -25.21 -11.13
CA ALA A 183 -8.29 -25.04 -11.75
C ALA A 183 -8.29 -25.49 -13.22
N LEU A 184 -7.24 -25.17 -13.98
CA LEU A 184 -7.08 -25.62 -15.36
C LEU A 184 -6.97 -27.14 -15.46
N VAL A 185 -6.20 -27.79 -14.58
CA VAL A 185 -6.10 -29.26 -14.54
C VAL A 185 -7.45 -29.90 -14.24
N ILE A 186 -8.18 -29.40 -13.24
CA ILE A 186 -9.52 -29.89 -12.90
C ILE A 186 -10.49 -29.69 -14.07
N LEU A 187 -10.50 -28.52 -14.70
CA LEU A 187 -11.30 -28.23 -15.88
C LEU A 187 -10.98 -29.19 -17.03
N LEU A 188 -9.71 -29.44 -17.28
CA LEU A 188 -9.26 -30.35 -18.35
C LEU A 188 -9.66 -31.80 -18.07
N LEU A 189 -9.59 -32.25 -16.81
CA LEU A 189 -10.04 -33.58 -16.40
C LEU A 189 -11.57 -33.72 -16.53
N VAL A 190 -12.33 -32.72 -16.09
CA VAL A 190 -13.80 -32.77 -16.13
C VAL A 190 -14.30 -32.68 -17.57
N PHE A 191 -13.85 -31.70 -18.34
CA PHE A 191 -14.30 -31.54 -19.73
C PHE A 191 -13.68 -32.56 -20.65
N GLY A 192 -12.43 -32.97 -20.45
CA GLY A 192 -11.79 -34.06 -21.20
C GLY A 192 -12.49 -35.40 -21.00
N ALA A 193 -12.95 -35.70 -19.78
CA ALA A 193 -13.73 -36.91 -19.50
C ALA A 193 -15.11 -36.87 -20.16
N VAL A 194 -15.77 -35.72 -20.20
CA VAL A 194 -17.07 -35.56 -20.88
C VAL A 194 -16.94 -35.71 -22.39
N VAL A 195 -15.89 -35.17 -23.00
CA VAL A 195 -15.64 -35.29 -24.45
C VAL A 195 -15.31 -36.74 -24.80
N ALA A 196 -14.49 -37.45 -23.97
CA ALA A 196 -14.15 -38.84 -24.18
C ALA A 196 -15.35 -39.78 -23.98
N GLY A 197 -16.34 -39.40 -23.17
CA GLY A 197 -17.58 -40.18 -22.96
C GLY A 197 -18.66 -39.97 -24.04
N LEU A 198 -18.46 -39.03 -24.95
CA LEU A 198 -19.38 -38.70 -26.05
C LEU A 198 -18.92 -39.22 -27.41
N VAL A 199 -17.74 -39.80 -27.50
CA VAL A 199 -17.16 -40.49 -28.66
C VAL A 199 -17.22 -41.99 -28.48
#